data_42b97cdabfdf609b0adf702ed6bba2f5
#
_entry.id   42b97cdabfdf609b0adf702ed6bba2f5
#
_cell.length_a   1.000
_cell.length_b   1.000
_cell.length_c   1.000
_cell.angle_alpha   90.00
_cell.angle_beta   90.00
_cell.angle_gamma   90.00
#
_symmetry.space_group_name_H-M   'P 1'
#
loop_
_entity.id
_entity.type
_entity.pdbx_description
1 polymer ?
#
loop_
_entity_poly.entity_id
_entity_poly.type
_entity_poly.pdbx_seq_one_letter_code
_entity_poly.pdbx_strand_id
1 'polypeptide(L)'
;MQILSRITLIIITLFSFCQAQEKQYNVLMILVDDLRPTLGVYGDKAAISPNLDKWSKNAMVFERAYSNQAVCVASRYNLLLGSRSTSTGLYDFGRAFRDFYPEATTLPELYKNNGYYTAAIGKVFHVGHNTYNDEQSWSVPHWHDKVIEYADKGHSKETREEALFANKTWEYPNQLEKGSAWEKLDVSDETYADGRVAQEAISRMDELKGNQKPFFLAVGFARPHLPFTVPKKYWDLYDKDKLPFPTIQSNPKYAPSWAVKRDGEISQYAQIPAAKDSDPFPASLTKDLIHGYYAGVSYVDVQIGKVLKHLQSTGLDKNTIVVIWGDHGYLLGEMGMWTKHVNYELANRIPLLIKHPDMKKAVHSKE
;
A
#
# COMPACT_ATOMS: atom_id res chain seq x y z
N MET A 1 -75.73 -45.54 -2.39
CA MET A 1 -74.39 -45.72 -1.81
C MET A 1 -73.45 -44.70 -2.46
N GLN A 2 -73.27 -43.59 -1.76
CA GLN A 2 -72.46 -42.51 -2.26
C GLN A 2 -70.97 -42.75 -1.85
N ILE A 3 -70.13 -42.85 -2.82
CA ILE A 3 -68.70 -42.88 -2.62
C ILE A 3 -68.21 -41.42 -2.56
N LEU A 4 -67.96 -40.90 -1.35
CA LEU A 4 -67.31 -39.59 -1.16
C LEU A 4 -65.84 -39.77 -1.53
N SER A 5 -65.47 -39.24 -2.67
CA SER A 5 -64.09 -39.04 -3.07
C SER A 5 -63.53 -37.91 -2.22
N ARG A 6 -62.67 -38.25 -1.25
CA ARG A 6 -61.87 -37.27 -0.53
C ARG A 6 -60.69 -36.88 -1.41
N ILE A 7 -60.85 -35.77 -2.13
CA ILE A 7 -59.73 -35.08 -2.74
C ILE A 7 -58.96 -34.37 -1.61
N THR A 8 -57.94 -35.02 -1.15
CA THR A 8 -56.96 -34.39 -0.27
C THR A 8 -56.14 -33.42 -1.10
N LEU A 9 -56.54 -32.14 -1.02
CA LEU A 9 -55.80 -31.03 -1.62
C LEU A 9 -54.48 -30.89 -0.81
N ILE A 10 -53.40 -31.52 -1.29
CA ILE A 10 -52.05 -31.27 -0.79
C ILE A 10 -51.70 -29.89 -1.29
N ILE A 11 -51.92 -28.88 -0.43
CA ILE A 11 -51.36 -27.55 -0.58
C ILE A 11 -49.86 -27.74 -0.28
N ILE A 12 -49.09 -28.02 -1.31
CA ILE A 12 -47.65 -27.85 -1.28
C ILE A 12 -47.42 -26.35 -1.18
N THR A 13 -47.41 -25.84 0.04
CA THR A 13 -46.83 -24.54 0.35
C THR A 13 -45.36 -24.66 -0.06
N LEU A 14 -45.06 -24.27 -1.29
CA LEU A 14 -43.75 -23.85 -1.70
C LEU A 14 -43.39 -22.67 -0.78
N PHE A 15 -42.85 -22.98 0.40
CA PHE A 15 -41.99 -22.05 1.10
C PHE A 15 -40.80 -21.85 0.16
N SER A 16 -40.98 -20.92 -0.77
CA SER A 16 -39.87 -20.24 -1.36
C SER A 16 -39.13 -19.64 -0.14
N PHE A 17 -38.18 -20.38 0.36
CA PHE A 17 -37.13 -19.76 1.13
C PHE A 17 -36.52 -18.74 0.17
N CYS A 18 -37.09 -17.56 0.16
CA CYS A 18 -36.39 -16.36 -0.28
C CYS A 18 -35.29 -16.20 0.79
N GLN A 19 -34.22 -17.01 0.69
CA GLN A 19 -32.99 -16.67 1.31
C GLN A 19 -32.72 -15.30 0.72
N ALA A 20 -32.94 -14.27 1.52
CA ALA A 20 -32.47 -12.95 1.19
C ALA A 20 -30.99 -13.15 0.86
N GLN A 21 -30.66 -13.15 -0.43
CA GLN A 21 -29.29 -13.35 -0.88
C GLN A 21 -28.54 -12.24 -0.19
N GLU A 22 -27.69 -12.61 0.76
CA GLU A 22 -26.90 -11.63 1.51
C GLU A 22 -26.22 -10.76 0.49
N LYS A 23 -26.42 -9.46 0.62
CA LYS A 23 -25.89 -8.49 -0.31
C LYS A 23 -24.37 -8.61 -0.35
N GLN A 24 -23.85 -9.13 -1.44
CA GLN A 24 -22.40 -9.24 -1.65
C GLN A 24 -21.86 -7.88 -2.08
N TYR A 25 -20.96 -7.35 -1.28
CA TYR A 25 -20.26 -6.10 -1.59
C TYR A 25 -19.00 -6.38 -2.37
N ASN A 26 -18.71 -5.54 -3.35
CA ASN A 26 -17.36 -5.46 -3.91
C ASN A 26 -16.38 -4.98 -2.85
N VAL A 27 -15.11 -5.31 -3.04
CA VAL A 27 -14.02 -4.82 -2.22
C VAL A 27 -12.98 -4.12 -3.10
N LEU A 28 -12.68 -2.87 -2.79
CA LEU A 28 -11.53 -2.15 -3.31
C LEU A 28 -10.53 -1.99 -2.17
N MET A 29 -9.40 -2.67 -2.28
CA MET A 29 -8.31 -2.60 -1.31
C MET A 29 -7.14 -1.81 -1.88
N ILE A 30 -6.83 -0.67 -1.28
CA ILE A 30 -5.73 0.21 -1.66
C ILE A 30 -4.60 0.05 -0.66
N LEU A 31 -3.43 -0.33 -1.13
CA LEU A 31 -2.22 -0.55 -0.35
C LEU A 31 -1.19 0.52 -0.70
N VAL A 32 -0.57 1.12 0.29
CA VAL A 32 0.41 2.19 0.10
C VAL A 32 1.69 1.84 0.85
N ASP A 33 2.82 1.90 0.15
CA ASP A 33 4.12 1.49 0.68
C ASP A 33 4.81 2.62 1.45
N ASP A 34 5.41 2.33 2.59
CA ASP A 34 6.13 3.28 3.47
C ASP A 34 5.27 4.46 3.98
N LEU A 35 3.93 4.37 3.93
CA LEU A 35 3.07 5.46 4.35
C LEU A 35 2.82 5.42 5.86
N ARG A 36 3.52 6.28 6.60
CA ARG A 36 3.17 6.59 8.00
C ARG A 36 1.95 7.53 8.05
N PRO A 37 1.33 7.79 9.23
CA PRO A 37 0.18 8.69 9.35
C PRO A 37 0.48 10.17 9.04
N THR A 38 1.22 10.44 7.95
CA THR A 38 1.56 11.77 7.42
C THR A 38 0.46 12.22 6.46
N LEU A 39 -0.75 12.40 7.02
CA LEU A 39 -1.97 12.81 6.31
C LEU A 39 -2.74 13.81 7.18
N GLY A 40 -3.48 14.75 6.56
CA GLY A 40 -4.29 15.72 7.29
C GLY A 40 -5.31 15.07 8.20
N VAL A 41 -5.95 13.98 7.79
CA VAL A 41 -6.92 13.20 8.59
C VAL A 41 -6.31 12.64 9.88
N TYR A 42 -5.01 12.40 9.94
CA TYR A 42 -4.28 11.99 11.14
C TYR A 42 -3.64 13.14 11.91
N GLY A 43 -3.94 14.39 11.51
CA GLY A 43 -3.50 15.60 12.21
C GLY A 43 -2.14 16.14 11.78
N ASP A 44 -1.53 15.62 10.72
CA ASP A 44 -0.33 16.22 10.14
C ASP A 44 -0.70 17.52 9.40
N LYS A 45 -0.26 18.65 9.94
CA LYS A 45 -0.60 19.98 9.42
C LYS A 45 0.24 20.38 8.21
N ALA A 46 1.35 19.69 7.97
CA ALA A 46 2.22 19.96 6.85
C ALA A 46 1.84 19.13 5.62
N ALA A 47 1.26 17.95 5.82
CA ALA A 47 0.85 17.08 4.72
C ALA A 47 -0.27 17.71 3.88
N ILE A 48 -0.12 17.63 2.56
CA ILE A 48 -1.13 18.08 1.59
C ILE A 48 -1.74 16.83 0.97
N SER A 49 -2.84 16.35 1.59
CA SER A 49 -3.56 15.12 1.23
C SER A 49 -5.06 15.34 1.04
N PRO A 50 -5.49 16.29 0.19
CA PRO A 50 -6.88 16.76 0.14
C PRO A 50 -7.87 15.69 -0.30
N ASN A 51 -7.45 14.69 -1.08
CA ASN A 51 -8.33 13.63 -1.55
C ASN A 51 -8.68 12.66 -0.43
N LEU A 52 -7.68 12.17 0.30
CA LEU A 52 -7.86 11.29 1.45
C LEU A 52 -8.57 12.02 2.61
N ASP A 53 -8.20 13.26 2.88
CA ASP A 53 -8.84 14.08 3.92
C ASP A 53 -10.33 14.33 3.64
N LYS A 54 -10.68 14.55 2.38
CA LYS A 54 -12.08 14.70 1.96
C LYS A 54 -12.83 13.37 2.03
N TRP A 55 -12.23 12.30 1.55
CA TRP A 55 -12.85 10.98 1.47
C TRP A 55 -13.07 10.38 2.87
N SER A 56 -12.15 10.58 3.79
CA SER A 56 -12.22 10.09 5.18
C SER A 56 -13.38 10.66 5.99
N LYS A 57 -13.99 11.78 5.56
CA LYS A 57 -15.17 12.36 6.21
C LYS A 57 -16.39 11.42 6.22
N ASN A 58 -16.36 10.35 5.44
CA ASN A 58 -17.38 9.32 5.41
C ASN A 58 -16.79 7.91 5.58
N ALA A 59 -15.70 7.79 6.30
CA ALA A 59 -15.00 6.53 6.54
C ALA A 59 -14.73 6.31 8.04
N MET A 60 -14.43 5.08 8.41
CA MET A 60 -13.85 4.75 9.70
C MET A 60 -12.34 5.00 9.60
N VAL A 61 -11.82 5.80 10.52
CA VAL A 61 -10.41 6.14 10.67
C VAL A 61 -9.89 5.45 11.91
N PHE A 62 -8.93 4.55 11.76
CA PHE A 62 -8.28 3.88 12.87
C PHE A 62 -7.07 4.70 13.31
N GLU A 63 -7.15 5.33 14.47
CA GLU A 63 -6.09 6.20 14.98
C GLU A 63 -4.84 5.42 15.46
N ARG A 64 -5.01 4.13 15.76
CA ARG A 64 -3.98 3.26 16.34
C ARG A 64 -3.89 1.92 15.62
N ALA A 65 -3.76 1.96 14.30
CA ALA A 65 -3.42 0.77 13.54
C ALA A 65 -1.90 0.60 13.45
N TYR A 66 -1.43 -0.64 13.58
CA TYR A 66 0.00 -0.96 13.58
C TYR A 66 0.29 -2.16 12.69
N SER A 67 1.39 -2.09 11.95
CA SER A 67 1.93 -3.25 11.26
C SER A 67 2.51 -4.25 12.27
N ASN A 68 2.37 -5.54 12.00
CA ASN A 68 2.97 -6.58 12.85
C ASN A 68 4.49 -6.68 12.68
N GLN A 69 5.00 -6.24 11.53
CA GLN A 69 6.41 -6.23 11.18
C GLN A 69 6.66 -5.08 10.21
N ALA A 70 7.54 -4.15 10.54
CA ALA A 70 7.86 -3.00 9.69
C ALA A 70 8.85 -3.38 8.58
N VAL A 71 8.46 -4.34 7.74
CA VAL A 71 9.17 -4.81 6.55
C VAL A 71 8.13 -5.09 5.49
N CYS A 72 8.27 -4.51 4.28
CA CYS A 72 7.23 -4.53 3.25
C CYS A 72 6.71 -5.95 2.97
N VAL A 73 7.58 -6.94 2.72
CA VAL A 73 7.18 -8.32 2.41
C VAL A 73 6.46 -8.95 3.60
N ALA A 74 7.02 -8.84 4.80
CA ALA A 74 6.47 -9.45 6.01
C ALA A 74 5.11 -8.84 6.39
N SER A 75 4.98 -7.51 6.36
CA SER A 75 3.72 -6.82 6.64
C SER A 75 2.63 -7.21 5.64
N ARG A 76 2.95 -7.28 4.35
CA ARG A 76 2.01 -7.69 3.29
C ARG A 76 1.60 -9.15 3.44
N TYR A 77 2.53 -10.04 3.77
CA TYR A 77 2.19 -11.44 4.10
C TYR A 77 1.29 -11.52 5.33
N ASN A 78 1.59 -10.77 6.40
CA ASN A 78 0.77 -10.75 7.60
C ASN A 78 -0.68 -10.35 7.31
N LEU A 79 -0.87 -9.30 6.49
CA LEU A 79 -2.18 -8.85 6.06
C LEU A 79 -2.88 -9.90 5.19
N LEU A 80 -2.22 -10.35 4.12
CA LEU A 80 -2.84 -11.19 3.09
C LEU A 80 -3.03 -12.65 3.54
N LEU A 81 -2.25 -13.13 4.52
CA LEU A 81 -2.42 -14.45 5.15
C LEU A 81 -3.26 -14.40 6.42
N GLY A 82 -3.58 -13.21 6.95
CA GLY A 82 -4.24 -13.08 8.25
C GLY A 82 -3.42 -13.68 9.41
N SER A 83 -2.10 -13.67 9.31
CA SER A 83 -1.20 -14.34 10.24
C SER A 83 -0.01 -13.44 10.61
N ARG A 84 0.52 -13.59 11.81
CA ARG A 84 1.68 -12.81 12.27
C ARG A 84 3.00 -13.44 11.87
N SER A 85 4.04 -12.64 11.66
CA SER A 85 5.41 -13.13 11.42
C SER A 85 5.90 -14.06 12.53
N THR A 86 5.49 -13.83 13.78
CA THR A 86 5.80 -14.72 14.92
C THR A 86 5.22 -16.13 14.78
N SER A 87 4.13 -16.28 14.02
CA SER A 87 3.51 -17.59 13.76
C SER A 87 4.06 -18.24 12.49
N THR A 88 4.43 -17.43 11.49
CA THR A 88 4.87 -17.93 10.18
C THR A 88 6.40 -18.04 10.04
N GLY A 89 7.16 -17.34 10.87
CA GLY A 89 8.61 -17.22 10.70
C GLY A 89 9.04 -16.35 9.52
N LEU A 90 8.09 -15.66 8.84
CA LEU A 90 8.35 -14.82 7.68
C LEU A 90 8.56 -13.37 8.14
N TYR A 91 9.80 -13.01 8.43
CA TYR A 91 10.15 -11.70 8.98
C TYR A 91 10.80 -10.77 7.97
N ASP A 92 11.36 -11.28 6.87
CA ASP A 92 12.23 -10.53 5.98
C ASP A 92 12.14 -11.03 4.53
N PHE A 93 12.89 -10.40 3.64
CA PHE A 93 12.98 -10.73 2.20
C PHE A 93 13.59 -12.11 1.94
N GLY A 94 13.52 -12.54 0.66
CA GLY A 94 14.15 -13.76 0.19
C GLY A 94 13.43 -15.05 0.58
N ARG A 95 12.19 -14.96 1.06
CA ARG A 95 11.35 -16.12 1.39
C ARG A 95 9.96 -15.94 0.80
N ALA A 96 9.60 -16.74 -0.18
CA ALA A 96 8.23 -16.82 -0.66
C ALA A 96 7.40 -17.63 0.35
N PHE A 97 6.22 -17.11 0.74
CA PHE A 97 5.41 -17.81 1.74
C PHE A 97 4.94 -19.19 1.25
N ARG A 98 4.72 -19.37 -0.04
CA ARG A 98 4.31 -20.66 -0.63
C ARG A 98 5.36 -21.75 -0.48
N ASP A 99 6.62 -21.41 -0.34
CA ASP A 99 7.68 -22.41 -0.09
C ASP A 99 7.54 -23.07 1.29
N PHE A 100 6.93 -22.38 2.25
CA PHE A 100 6.74 -22.84 3.62
C PHE A 100 5.30 -23.24 3.91
N TYR A 101 4.34 -22.63 3.25
CA TYR A 101 2.90 -22.78 3.45
C TYR A 101 2.19 -22.89 2.10
N PRO A 102 2.42 -23.99 1.35
CA PRO A 102 1.87 -24.13 0.00
C PRO A 102 0.34 -24.11 -0.03
N GLU A 103 -0.31 -24.64 1.03
CA GLU A 103 -1.77 -24.73 1.17
C GLU A 103 -2.40 -23.52 1.87
N ALA A 104 -1.62 -22.45 2.16
CA ALA A 104 -2.18 -21.28 2.82
C ALA A 104 -3.18 -20.57 1.91
N THR A 105 -4.37 -20.29 2.43
CA THR A 105 -5.36 -19.48 1.74
C THR A 105 -5.12 -18.01 2.04
N THR A 106 -4.86 -17.22 1.01
CA THR A 106 -4.72 -15.77 1.14
C THR A 106 -6.08 -15.07 1.19
N LEU A 107 -6.13 -13.83 1.69
CA LEU A 107 -7.36 -13.04 1.70
C LEU A 107 -8.00 -12.93 0.30
N PRO A 108 -7.28 -12.55 -0.78
CA PRO A 108 -7.89 -12.54 -2.11
C PRO A 108 -8.29 -13.93 -2.61
N GLU A 109 -7.53 -14.98 -2.28
CA GLU A 109 -7.88 -16.35 -2.61
C GLU A 109 -9.17 -16.81 -1.90
N LEU A 110 -9.37 -16.40 -0.64
CA LEU A 110 -10.62 -16.63 0.08
C LEU A 110 -11.80 -16.01 -0.66
N TYR A 111 -11.69 -14.76 -1.11
CA TYR A 111 -12.72 -14.12 -1.94
C TYR A 111 -12.94 -14.87 -3.25
N LYS A 112 -11.88 -15.26 -3.95
CA LYS A 112 -11.94 -16.04 -5.20
C LYS A 112 -12.71 -17.35 -5.01
N ASN A 113 -12.40 -18.09 -3.94
CA ASN A 113 -13.05 -19.35 -3.60
C ASN A 113 -14.52 -19.17 -3.22
N ASN A 114 -14.93 -17.96 -2.84
CA ASN A 114 -16.32 -17.60 -2.58
C ASN A 114 -17.00 -16.88 -3.76
N GLY A 115 -16.50 -17.08 -4.98
CA GLY A 115 -17.16 -16.66 -6.22
C GLY A 115 -16.87 -15.23 -6.67
N TYR A 116 -15.97 -14.51 -6.00
CA TYR A 116 -15.55 -13.18 -6.42
C TYR A 116 -14.59 -13.24 -7.61
N TYR A 117 -14.65 -12.22 -8.44
CA TYR A 117 -13.58 -11.93 -9.37
C TYR A 117 -12.46 -11.19 -8.62
N THR A 118 -11.25 -11.74 -8.62
CA THR A 118 -10.12 -11.17 -7.89
C THR A 118 -9.04 -10.69 -8.86
N ALA A 119 -8.53 -9.47 -8.64
CA ALA A 119 -7.47 -8.89 -9.45
C ALA A 119 -6.53 -8.03 -8.60
N ALA A 120 -5.27 -8.00 -9.01
CA ALA A 120 -4.24 -7.16 -8.41
C ALA A 120 -3.61 -6.22 -9.44
N ILE A 121 -3.31 -4.99 -9.01
CA ILE A 121 -2.66 -3.96 -9.81
C ILE A 121 -1.57 -3.30 -8.96
N GLY A 122 -0.35 -3.21 -9.48
CA GLY A 122 0.77 -2.58 -8.79
C GLY A 122 1.34 -3.40 -7.62
N LYS A 123 1.85 -2.74 -6.58
CA LYS A 123 2.55 -3.38 -5.45
C LYS A 123 1.57 -3.92 -4.39
N VAL A 124 0.97 -5.09 -4.61
CA VAL A 124 0.06 -5.77 -3.66
C VAL A 124 0.82 -6.75 -2.78
N PHE A 125 1.26 -7.89 -3.32
CA PHE A 125 2.36 -8.63 -2.74
C PHE A 125 3.67 -7.87 -2.97
N HIS A 126 4.70 -8.20 -2.22
CA HIS A 126 6.02 -7.66 -2.53
C HIS A 126 6.59 -8.35 -3.76
N VAL A 127 7.07 -7.55 -4.72
CA VAL A 127 7.79 -8.01 -5.90
C VAL A 127 9.16 -7.36 -5.91
N GLY A 128 10.18 -8.12 -6.21
CA GLY A 128 11.58 -7.71 -6.09
C GLY A 128 12.30 -8.40 -4.94
N HIS A 129 13.62 -8.30 -4.88
CA HIS A 129 14.45 -8.91 -3.83
C HIS A 129 14.18 -10.42 -3.62
N ASN A 130 14.00 -11.17 -4.73
CA ASN A 130 13.61 -12.59 -4.74
C ASN A 130 12.26 -12.88 -4.07
N THR A 131 11.35 -11.94 -4.08
CA THR A 131 9.95 -12.15 -3.72
C THR A 131 9.05 -11.92 -4.94
N TYR A 132 7.92 -12.61 -4.96
CA TYR A 132 7.05 -12.69 -6.13
C TYR A 132 5.59 -12.51 -5.73
N ASN A 133 4.77 -12.19 -6.72
CA ASN A 133 3.32 -12.22 -6.59
C ASN A 133 2.83 -13.66 -6.34
N ASP A 134 1.63 -13.79 -5.78
CA ASP A 134 0.94 -15.07 -5.62
C ASP A 134 -0.16 -15.21 -6.69
N GLU A 135 0.14 -15.95 -7.76
CA GLU A 135 -0.77 -16.12 -8.89
C GLU A 135 -2.08 -16.86 -8.51
N GLN A 136 -2.03 -17.73 -7.50
CA GLN A 136 -3.21 -18.48 -7.03
C GLN A 136 -4.29 -17.55 -6.44
N SER A 137 -3.88 -16.44 -5.91
CA SER A 137 -4.77 -15.43 -5.30
C SER A 137 -5.71 -14.76 -6.30
N TRP A 138 -5.42 -14.80 -7.61
CA TRP A 138 -6.07 -13.95 -8.58
C TRP A 138 -6.86 -14.74 -9.64
N SER A 139 -7.92 -14.13 -10.14
CA SER A 139 -8.73 -14.66 -11.25
C SER A 139 -8.08 -14.37 -12.61
N VAL A 140 -7.22 -13.39 -12.69
CA VAL A 140 -6.47 -12.96 -13.88
C VAL A 140 -5.03 -12.69 -13.49
N PRO A 141 -4.08 -12.71 -14.43
CA PRO A 141 -2.70 -12.36 -14.14
C PRO A 141 -2.59 -11.01 -13.44
N HIS A 142 -1.72 -10.93 -12.45
CA HIS A 142 -1.39 -9.69 -11.77
C HIS A 142 -0.83 -8.66 -12.75
N TRP A 143 -1.48 -7.50 -12.84
CA TRP A 143 -0.92 -6.39 -13.58
C TRP A 143 0.10 -5.65 -12.71
N HIS A 144 1.34 -5.63 -13.16
CA HIS A 144 2.40 -4.88 -12.48
C HIS A 144 3.22 -4.10 -13.49
N ASP A 145 3.66 -2.94 -13.07
CA ASP A 145 4.64 -2.12 -13.74
C ASP A 145 5.91 -2.03 -12.87
N LYS A 146 6.89 -1.32 -13.32
CA LYS A 146 8.10 -1.07 -12.52
C LYS A 146 7.74 -0.41 -11.20
N VAL A 147 8.16 -0.98 -10.09
CA VAL A 147 7.97 -0.39 -8.76
C VAL A 147 8.89 0.82 -8.58
N ILE A 148 10.13 0.68 -9.01
CA ILE A 148 11.15 1.73 -9.03
C ILE A 148 11.46 2.07 -10.49
N GLU A 149 11.43 3.37 -10.80
CA GLU A 149 11.70 3.89 -12.12
C GLU A 149 12.23 5.30 -12.03
N TYR A 150 13.20 5.60 -12.89
CA TYR A 150 13.74 6.92 -13.10
C TYR A 150 13.35 7.43 -14.49
N ALA A 151 12.87 8.65 -14.58
CA ALA A 151 12.54 9.30 -15.84
C ALA A 151 13.78 9.93 -16.48
N ASP A 152 14.69 10.47 -15.67
CA ASP A 152 16.02 10.86 -16.13
C ASP A 152 16.94 9.65 -16.07
N LYS A 153 17.17 9.06 -17.21
CA LYS A 153 18.03 7.86 -17.32
C LYS A 153 19.53 8.18 -17.24
N GLY A 154 19.89 9.48 -17.12
CA GLY A 154 21.26 9.92 -16.89
C GLY A 154 22.28 9.17 -17.73
N HIS A 155 23.23 8.55 -17.08
CA HIS A 155 24.30 7.78 -17.72
C HIS A 155 24.06 6.27 -17.82
N SER A 156 23.05 5.74 -17.11
CA SER A 156 22.78 4.30 -17.10
C SER A 156 21.39 3.97 -17.63
N LYS A 157 21.31 2.89 -18.41
CA LYS A 157 20.02 2.36 -18.91
C LYS A 157 19.17 1.76 -17.78
N GLU A 158 19.78 1.34 -16.69
CA GLU A 158 19.16 0.70 -15.53
C GLU A 158 20.01 0.98 -14.30
N THR A 159 19.39 1.28 -13.18
CA THR A 159 20.06 1.47 -11.88
C THR A 159 20.04 0.18 -11.07
N ARG A 160 20.89 0.15 -10.04
CA ARG A 160 20.94 -0.97 -9.10
C ARG A 160 19.56 -1.29 -8.49
N GLU A 161 18.82 -0.26 -8.09
CA GLU A 161 17.50 -0.38 -7.44
C GLU A 161 16.45 -0.89 -8.43
N GLU A 162 16.45 -0.40 -9.67
CA GLU A 162 15.54 -0.92 -10.72
C GLU A 162 15.77 -2.41 -10.94
N ALA A 163 17.03 -2.84 -11.02
CA ALA A 163 17.39 -4.24 -11.21
C ALA A 163 16.99 -5.13 -10.03
N LEU A 164 17.12 -4.66 -8.78
CA LEU A 164 16.69 -5.37 -7.58
C LEU A 164 15.17 -5.60 -7.57
N PHE A 165 14.41 -4.58 -7.92
CA PHE A 165 12.94 -4.70 -8.00
C PHE A 165 12.47 -5.46 -9.24
N ALA A 166 13.31 -5.63 -10.25
CA ALA A 166 13.05 -6.51 -11.38
C ALA A 166 13.49 -7.96 -11.16
N ASN A 167 13.85 -8.35 -9.94
CA ASN A 167 14.33 -9.70 -9.58
C ASN A 167 15.52 -10.19 -10.44
N LYS A 168 16.42 -9.28 -10.80
CA LYS A 168 17.69 -9.69 -11.45
C LYS A 168 18.55 -10.46 -10.47
N THR A 169 19.37 -11.36 -10.97
CA THR A 169 20.32 -12.12 -10.14
C THR A 169 21.22 -11.17 -9.34
N TRP A 170 21.55 -11.53 -8.10
CA TRP A 170 22.20 -10.64 -7.13
C TRP A 170 23.54 -10.03 -7.63
N GLU A 171 24.28 -10.76 -8.46
CA GLU A 171 25.55 -10.28 -9.03
C GLU A 171 25.35 -9.10 -9.97
N TYR A 172 24.24 -9.08 -10.71
CA TYR A 172 23.97 -8.06 -11.71
C TYR A 172 23.71 -6.67 -11.10
N PRO A 173 22.82 -6.50 -10.11
CA PRO A 173 22.61 -5.21 -9.48
C PRO A 173 23.89 -4.63 -8.85
N ASN A 174 24.78 -5.46 -8.32
CA ASN A 174 26.02 -5.00 -7.70
C ASN A 174 27.04 -4.44 -8.70
N GLN A 175 26.86 -4.63 -9.98
CA GLN A 175 27.66 -4.05 -11.05
C GLN A 175 27.10 -2.73 -11.58
N LEU A 176 25.88 -2.37 -11.17
CA LEU A 176 25.20 -1.17 -11.62
C LEU A 176 25.46 0.02 -10.68
N GLU A 177 25.37 1.20 -11.25
CA GLU A 177 25.41 2.44 -10.47
C GLU A 177 24.18 2.57 -9.56
N LYS A 178 24.40 3.18 -8.41
CA LYS A 178 23.31 3.56 -7.50
C LYS A 178 22.47 4.64 -8.16
N GLY A 179 21.16 4.47 -8.12
CA GLY A 179 20.20 5.49 -8.53
C GLY A 179 20.15 6.67 -7.55
N SER A 180 19.55 7.76 -8.00
CA SER A 180 19.30 8.91 -7.14
C SER A 180 18.27 8.59 -6.05
N ALA A 181 18.41 9.17 -4.85
CA ALA A 181 17.42 9.05 -3.79
C ALA A 181 16.11 9.81 -4.12
N TRP A 182 16.13 10.71 -5.08
CA TRP A 182 14.95 11.45 -5.56
C TRP A 182 15.12 11.93 -7.00
N GLU A 183 13.99 12.19 -7.66
CA GLU A 183 13.88 12.98 -8.88
C GLU A 183 12.81 14.05 -8.73
N LYS A 184 13.05 15.19 -9.40
CA LYS A 184 12.17 16.34 -9.40
C LYS A 184 12.07 16.88 -10.83
N LEU A 185 11.35 16.17 -11.70
CA LEU A 185 11.23 16.49 -13.12
C LEU A 185 9.84 17.07 -13.44
N ASP A 186 9.78 17.97 -14.38
CA ASP A 186 8.51 18.50 -14.90
C ASP A 186 7.93 17.53 -15.93
N VAL A 187 7.25 16.54 -15.42
CA VAL A 187 6.67 15.42 -16.19
C VAL A 187 5.24 15.13 -15.75
N SER A 188 4.51 14.33 -16.55
CA SER A 188 3.16 13.88 -16.18
C SER A 188 3.18 12.86 -15.05
N ASP A 189 2.02 12.63 -14.41
CA ASP A 189 1.87 11.62 -13.35
C ASP A 189 2.22 10.21 -13.85
N GLU A 190 1.84 9.92 -15.09
CA GLU A 190 1.98 8.62 -15.72
C GLU A 190 3.41 8.32 -16.16
N THR A 191 4.32 9.28 -16.06
CA THR A 191 5.74 9.06 -16.25
C THR A 191 6.27 8.04 -15.23
N TYR A 192 5.71 8.04 -14.02
CA TYR A 192 6.06 7.08 -12.96
C TYR A 192 4.97 6.02 -12.77
N ALA A 193 5.37 4.89 -12.23
CA ALA A 193 4.55 3.69 -12.10
C ALA A 193 3.20 3.95 -11.40
N ASP A 194 3.15 4.71 -10.32
CA ASP A 194 1.91 4.93 -9.56
C ASP A 194 0.83 5.68 -10.36
N GLY A 195 1.23 6.57 -11.28
CA GLY A 195 0.28 7.20 -12.21
C GLY A 195 -0.36 6.18 -13.17
N ARG A 196 0.45 5.23 -13.68
CA ARG A 196 -0.04 4.15 -14.54
C ARG A 196 -0.86 3.11 -13.76
N VAL A 197 -0.49 2.81 -12.51
CA VAL A 197 -1.29 1.98 -11.58
C VAL A 197 -2.69 2.56 -11.39
N ALA A 198 -2.80 3.88 -11.21
CA ALA A 198 -4.10 4.54 -11.09
C ALA A 198 -4.92 4.44 -12.38
N GLN A 199 -4.30 4.59 -13.55
CA GLN A 199 -4.97 4.44 -14.84
C GLN A 199 -5.47 3.01 -15.07
N GLU A 200 -4.63 2.00 -14.79
CA GLU A 200 -5.02 0.60 -14.91
C GLU A 200 -6.15 0.25 -13.94
N ALA A 201 -6.11 0.76 -12.70
CA ALA A 201 -7.20 0.55 -11.75
C ALA A 201 -8.53 1.12 -12.25
N ILE A 202 -8.50 2.28 -12.91
CA ILE A 202 -9.67 2.89 -13.55
C ILE A 202 -10.17 2.02 -14.70
N SER A 203 -9.29 1.59 -15.60
CA SER A 203 -9.63 0.70 -16.71
C SER A 203 -10.24 -0.62 -16.22
N ARG A 204 -9.66 -1.22 -15.18
CA ARG A 204 -10.18 -2.45 -14.59
C ARG A 204 -11.55 -2.28 -13.96
N MET A 205 -11.81 -1.15 -13.32
CA MET A 205 -13.15 -0.86 -12.78
C MET A 205 -14.20 -0.70 -13.90
N ASP A 206 -13.83 -0.14 -15.05
CA ASP A 206 -14.73 -0.04 -16.21
C ASP A 206 -15.08 -1.42 -16.76
N GLU A 207 -14.12 -2.34 -16.85
CA GLU A 207 -14.36 -3.74 -17.23
C GLU A 207 -15.28 -4.45 -16.23
N LEU A 208 -15.12 -4.15 -14.94
CA LEU A 208 -15.87 -4.80 -13.86
C LEU A 208 -17.29 -4.24 -13.68
N LYS A 209 -17.57 -3.05 -14.18
CA LYS A 209 -18.89 -2.38 -14.01
C LYS A 209 -20.07 -3.19 -14.54
N GLY A 210 -19.87 -4.00 -15.55
CA GLY A 210 -20.90 -4.89 -16.12
C GLY A 210 -20.85 -6.33 -15.63
N ASN A 211 -19.95 -6.67 -14.72
CA ASN A 211 -19.77 -8.03 -14.25
C ASN A 211 -20.90 -8.42 -13.29
N GLN A 212 -21.44 -9.64 -13.47
CA GLN A 212 -22.45 -10.18 -12.56
C GLN A 212 -21.87 -10.67 -11.23
N LYS A 213 -20.56 -10.96 -11.19
CA LYS A 213 -19.86 -11.39 -9.97
C LYS A 213 -19.38 -10.19 -9.19
N PRO A 214 -19.44 -10.21 -7.86
CA PRO A 214 -18.74 -9.22 -7.05
C PRO A 214 -17.24 -9.32 -7.29
N PHE A 215 -16.51 -8.24 -7.06
CA PHE A 215 -15.06 -8.23 -7.23
C PHE A 215 -14.31 -7.91 -5.93
N PHE A 216 -13.09 -8.43 -5.86
CA PHE A 216 -12.04 -8.02 -4.94
C PHE A 216 -10.89 -7.44 -5.79
N LEU A 217 -10.75 -6.13 -5.80
CA LEU A 217 -9.71 -5.42 -6.53
C LEU A 217 -8.69 -4.86 -5.55
N ALA A 218 -7.45 -5.34 -5.63
CA ALA A 218 -6.32 -4.82 -4.87
C ALA A 218 -5.49 -3.88 -5.74
N VAL A 219 -5.23 -2.67 -5.26
CA VAL A 219 -4.44 -1.64 -5.95
C VAL A 219 -3.30 -1.20 -5.03
N GLY A 220 -2.07 -1.47 -5.43
CA GLY A 220 -0.89 -1.19 -4.64
C GLY A 220 -0.04 -0.07 -5.23
N PHE A 221 0.17 1.00 -4.46
CA PHE A 221 1.02 2.13 -4.80
C PHE A 221 2.38 2.00 -4.11
N ALA A 222 3.44 2.44 -4.80
CA ALA A 222 4.80 2.39 -4.29
C ALA A 222 5.18 3.66 -3.52
N ARG A 223 4.71 4.85 -3.90
CA ARG A 223 5.05 6.07 -3.16
C ARG A 223 4.24 6.16 -1.86
N PRO A 224 4.83 6.73 -0.77
CA PRO A 224 6.10 7.45 -0.67
C PRO A 224 7.39 6.61 -0.44
N HIS A 225 7.43 5.33 -0.76
CA HIS A 225 8.66 4.54 -0.70
C HIS A 225 9.79 5.16 -1.56
N LEU A 226 11.04 5.02 -1.11
CA LEU A 226 12.23 5.39 -1.88
C LEU A 226 12.28 4.69 -3.26
N PRO A 227 12.93 5.31 -4.25
CA PRO A 227 13.39 6.70 -4.31
C PRO A 227 12.19 7.65 -4.42
N PHE A 228 12.33 8.89 -3.98
CA PHE A 228 11.26 9.89 -4.06
C PHE A 228 11.15 10.47 -5.48
N THR A 229 10.89 9.58 -6.44
CA THR A 229 10.73 9.94 -7.85
C THR A 229 9.26 10.29 -8.10
N VAL A 230 8.97 11.58 -8.11
CA VAL A 230 7.62 12.11 -8.34
C VAL A 230 7.69 13.40 -9.17
N PRO A 231 6.63 13.74 -9.95
CA PRO A 231 6.61 14.95 -10.75
C PRO A 231 6.85 16.22 -9.94
N LYS A 232 7.61 17.15 -10.51
CA LYS A 232 8.01 18.43 -9.90
C LYS A 232 6.85 19.18 -9.25
N LYS A 233 5.66 19.18 -9.85
CA LYS A 233 4.47 19.87 -9.34
C LYS A 233 4.10 19.46 -7.89
N TYR A 234 4.44 18.26 -7.43
CA TYR A 234 4.20 17.83 -6.04
C TYR A 234 5.26 18.33 -5.08
N TRP A 235 6.49 18.48 -5.54
CA TRP A 235 7.56 19.15 -4.79
C TRP A 235 7.25 20.63 -4.58
N ASP A 236 6.73 21.29 -5.61
CA ASP A 236 6.42 22.72 -5.59
C ASP A 236 5.24 23.07 -4.66
N LEU A 237 4.51 22.08 -4.16
CA LEU A 237 3.49 22.27 -3.12
C LEU A 237 4.09 22.68 -1.75
N TYR A 238 5.38 22.42 -1.53
CA TYR A 238 6.00 22.54 -0.22
C TYR A 238 7.18 23.51 -0.22
N ASP A 239 7.24 24.33 0.82
CA ASP A 239 8.45 25.02 1.22
C ASP A 239 9.22 24.08 2.16
N LYS A 240 10.36 23.53 1.71
CA LYS A 240 11.13 22.55 2.46
C LYS A 240 11.63 23.05 3.82
N ASP A 241 11.80 24.37 3.97
CA ASP A 241 12.26 24.97 5.23
C ASP A 241 11.14 25.07 6.28
N LYS A 242 9.87 24.87 5.88
CA LYS A 242 8.70 24.83 6.76
C LYS A 242 8.22 23.42 7.10
N LEU A 243 8.78 22.39 6.46
CA LEU A 243 8.44 21.01 6.77
C LEU A 243 8.93 20.61 8.16
N PRO A 244 8.23 19.66 8.83
CA PRO A 244 8.66 19.17 10.13
C PRO A 244 10.08 18.60 10.07
N PHE A 245 10.94 19.07 10.95
CA PHE A 245 12.33 18.61 11.07
C PHE A 245 12.47 17.79 12.36
N PRO A 246 13.15 16.63 12.35
CA PRO A 246 13.28 15.79 13.53
C PRO A 246 14.07 16.52 14.63
N THR A 247 13.41 16.74 15.76
CA THR A 247 14.01 17.44 16.93
C THR A 247 14.99 16.56 17.71
N ILE A 248 14.78 15.24 17.66
CA ILE A 248 15.63 14.25 18.32
C ILE A 248 16.36 13.45 17.24
N GLN A 249 17.64 13.67 17.09
CA GLN A 249 18.51 12.99 16.12
C GLN A 249 19.57 12.10 16.77
N SER A 250 19.64 12.11 18.10
CA SER A 250 20.52 11.24 18.87
C SER A 250 19.83 9.93 19.23
N ASN A 251 20.63 8.92 19.53
CA ASN A 251 20.11 7.64 20.04
C ASN A 251 19.32 7.85 21.33
N PRO A 252 18.24 7.09 21.57
CA PRO A 252 17.55 7.10 22.85
C PRO A 252 18.52 6.75 23.98
N LYS A 253 18.47 7.51 25.06
CA LYS A 253 19.33 7.28 26.22
C LYS A 253 19.06 5.86 26.78
N TYR A 254 20.10 5.10 27.04
CA TYR A 254 20.06 3.72 27.51
C TYR A 254 19.47 2.70 26.50
N ALA A 255 19.23 3.08 25.27
CA ALA A 255 18.83 2.10 24.26
C ALA A 255 19.99 1.14 23.95
N PRO A 256 19.73 -0.16 23.79
CA PRO A 256 20.76 -1.09 23.34
C PRO A 256 21.18 -0.76 21.90
N SER A 257 22.40 -1.11 21.52
CA SER A 257 22.99 -0.76 20.22
C SER A 257 22.16 -1.26 19.02
N TRP A 258 21.52 -2.39 19.18
CA TRP A 258 20.65 -2.97 18.14
C TRP A 258 19.27 -2.27 17.98
N ALA A 259 18.91 -1.37 18.90
CA ALA A 259 17.66 -0.61 18.78
C ALA A 259 17.75 0.54 17.75
N VAL A 260 18.93 0.81 17.23
CA VAL A 260 19.17 1.87 16.24
C VAL A 260 19.72 1.24 14.97
N LYS A 261 19.03 1.48 13.86
CA LYS A 261 19.47 1.05 12.53
C LYS A 261 19.65 2.28 11.65
N ARG A 262 20.89 2.66 11.41
CA ARG A 262 21.25 3.85 10.60
C ARG A 262 21.62 3.50 9.16
N ASP A 263 22.08 2.30 8.94
CA ASP A 263 22.28 1.69 7.63
C ASP A 263 21.02 0.96 7.21
N GLY A 264 20.65 1.05 5.99
CA GLY A 264 19.46 0.41 5.46
C GLY A 264 19.30 0.76 3.99
N GLU A 265 18.10 0.64 3.50
CA GLU A 265 17.77 0.91 2.10
C GLU A 265 18.27 2.28 1.62
N ILE A 266 18.14 3.31 2.45
CA ILE A 266 18.57 4.68 2.12
C ILE A 266 20.05 4.76 1.73
N SER A 267 20.93 3.95 2.33
CA SER A 267 22.37 3.94 2.02
C SER A 267 22.71 3.38 0.64
N GLN A 268 21.72 2.81 -0.05
CA GLN A 268 21.86 2.24 -1.39
C GLN A 268 21.75 3.31 -2.49
N TYR A 269 21.39 4.55 -2.16
CA TYR A 269 21.20 5.64 -3.12
C TYR A 269 22.45 6.54 -3.23
N ALA A 270 22.64 7.14 -4.43
CA ALA A 270 23.88 7.80 -4.81
C ALA A 270 24.24 9.04 -3.97
N GLN A 271 23.25 9.87 -3.57
CA GLN A 271 23.51 11.10 -2.81
C GLN A 271 23.69 10.87 -1.31
N ILE A 272 23.52 9.64 -0.86
CA ILE A 272 23.49 9.33 0.56
C ILE A 272 24.93 9.02 1.03
N PRO A 273 25.43 9.75 2.04
CA PRO A 273 26.72 9.45 2.65
C PRO A 273 26.78 8.00 3.16
N ALA A 274 27.95 7.41 3.14
CA ALA A 274 28.15 6.12 3.81
C ALA A 274 27.73 6.27 5.30
N ALA A 275 26.87 5.35 5.76
CA ALA A 275 26.43 5.38 7.15
C ALA A 275 27.63 5.23 8.08
N LYS A 276 27.89 6.27 8.87
CA LYS A 276 28.72 6.17 10.07
C LYS A 276 27.78 5.97 11.24
N ASP A 277 28.10 5.06 12.12
CA ASP A 277 27.24 4.58 13.22
C ASP A 277 26.76 5.67 14.19
N SER A 278 27.25 6.90 14.10
CA SER A 278 26.99 7.94 15.08
C SER A 278 26.42 9.26 14.58
N ASP A 279 26.51 9.57 13.30
CA ASP A 279 26.18 10.92 12.83
C ASP A 279 24.84 10.95 12.08
N PRO A 280 23.91 11.87 12.45
CA PRO A 280 22.76 12.14 11.62
C PRO A 280 23.19 12.75 10.28
N PHE A 281 22.37 12.63 9.25
CA PHE A 281 22.65 13.30 7.98
C PHE A 281 22.72 14.82 8.13
N PRO A 282 23.49 15.51 7.28
CA PRO A 282 23.49 16.97 7.25
C PRO A 282 22.06 17.53 7.15
N ALA A 283 21.79 18.64 7.80
CA ALA A 283 20.45 19.23 7.84
C ALA A 283 19.88 19.55 6.44
N SER A 284 20.74 19.94 5.49
CA SER A 284 20.33 20.17 4.10
C SER A 284 19.80 18.89 3.44
N LEU A 285 20.54 17.78 3.55
CA LEU A 285 20.14 16.49 3.02
C LEU A 285 18.88 15.98 3.71
N THR A 286 18.79 16.10 5.04
CA THR A 286 17.59 15.74 5.83
C THR A 286 16.37 16.48 5.32
N LYS A 287 16.47 17.80 5.06
CA LYS A 287 15.37 18.60 4.50
C LYS A 287 14.99 18.15 3.09
N ASP A 288 15.95 17.86 2.23
CA ASP A 288 15.68 17.39 0.87
C ASP A 288 14.97 16.03 0.85
N LEU A 289 15.36 15.11 1.72
CA LEU A 289 14.72 13.81 1.87
C LEU A 289 13.29 13.91 2.44
N ILE A 290 13.09 14.73 3.48
CA ILE A 290 11.76 15.00 4.03
C ILE A 290 10.86 15.62 2.96
N HIS A 291 11.37 16.59 2.20
CA HIS A 291 10.65 17.20 1.09
C HIS A 291 10.21 16.15 0.05
N GLY A 292 11.10 15.24 -0.33
CA GLY A 292 10.79 14.15 -1.23
C GLY A 292 9.71 13.21 -0.71
N TYR A 293 9.75 12.88 0.56
CA TYR A 293 8.72 12.05 1.20
C TYR A 293 7.35 12.73 1.17
N TYR A 294 7.25 14.00 1.59
CA TYR A 294 5.99 14.76 1.55
C TYR A 294 5.46 14.96 0.13
N ALA A 295 6.34 15.20 -0.84
CA ALA A 295 5.97 15.23 -2.26
C ALA A 295 5.39 13.88 -2.72
N GLY A 296 5.99 12.76 -2.28
CA GLY A 296 5.50 11.40 -2.50
C GLY A 296 4.11 11.16 -1.90
N VAL A 297 3.87 11.65 -0.69
CA VAL A 297 2.55 11.59 -0.03
C VAL A 297 1.49 12.33 -0.85
N SER A 298 1.78 13.55 -1.30
CA SER A 298 0.83 14.30 -2.13
C SER A 298 0.60 13.66 -3.50
N TYR A 299 1.63 13.08 -4.08
CA TYR A 299 1.51 12.37 -5.36
C TYR A 299 0.58 11.16 -5.23
N VAL A 300 0.80 10.30 -4.24
CA VAL A 300 -0.04 9.11 -4.04
C VAL A 300 -1.47 9.49 -3.62
N ASP A 301 -1.65 10.56 -2.84
CA ASP A 301 -2.99 11.09 -2.51
C ASP A 301 -3.80 11.43 -3.78
N VAL A 302 -3.14 12.06 -4.76
CA VAL A 302 -3.79 12.39 -6.04
C VAL A 302 -4.10 11.13 -6.85
N GLN A 303 -3.20 10.14 -6.89
CA GLN A 303 -3.45 8.90 -7.62
C GLN A 303 -4.61 8.11 -6.99
N ILE A 304 -4.64 7.98 -5.67
CA ILE A 304 -5.76 7.38 -4.93
C ILE A 304 -7.04 8.19 -5.20
N GLY A 305 -6.94 9.51 -5.18
CA GLY A 305 -8.06 10.41 -5.49
C GLY A 305 -8.70 10.15 -6.87
N LYS A 306 -7.88 9.89 -7.90
CA LYS A 306 -8.36 9.51 -9.25
C LYS A 306 -9.17 8.21 -9.21
N VAL A 307 -8.66 7.19 -8.54
CA VAL A 307 -9.31 5.87 -8.39
C VAL A 307 -10.64 6.01 -7.63
N LEU A 308 -10.64 6.69 -6.49
CA LEU A 308 -11.85 6.90 -5.67
C LEU A 308 -12.91 7.75 -6.38
N LYS A 309 -12.49 8.77 -7.13
CA LYS A 309 -13.38 9.59 -7.94
C LYS A 309 -14.04 8.77 -9.06
N HIS A 310 -13.28 7.90 -9.70
CA HIS A 310 -13.80 7.01 -10.73
C HIS A 310 -14.80 6.00 -10.16
N LEU A 311 -14.46 5.35 -9.04
CA LEU A 311 -15.37 4.47 -8.30
C LEU A 311 -16.72 5.16 -8.02
N GLN A 312 -16.68 6.42 -7.60
CA GLN A 312 -17.88 7.22 -7.35
C GLN A 312 -18.63 7.59 -8.62
N SER A 313 -17.94 8.05 -9.68
CA SER A 313 -18.56 8.49 -10.92
C SER A 313 -19.26 7.35 -11.69
N THR A 314 -18.77 6.13 -11.53
CA THR A 314 -19.38 4.92 -12.10
C THR A 314 -20.54 4.38 -11.26
N GLY A 315 -20.72 4.87 -10.04
CA GLY A 315 -21.74 4.41 -9.09
C GLY A 315 -21.38 3.08 -8.39
N LEU A 316 -20.20 2.53 -8.64
CA LEU A 316 -19.70 1.32 -7.98
C LEU A 316 -19.52 1.52 -6.46
N ASP A 317 -19.26 2.74 -6.00
CA ASP A 317 -19.13 3.11 -4.60
C ASP A 317 -20.36 2.75 -3.75
N LYS A 318 -21.54 2.65 -4.35
CA LYS A 318 -22.80 2.28 -3.67
C LYS A 318 -22.84 0.82 -3.23
N ASN A 319 -21.96 0.00 -3.78
CA ASN A 319 -21.85 -1.43 -3.46
C ASN A 319 -20.40 -1.90 -3.28
N THR A 320 -19.50 -1.01 -2.89
CA THR A 320 -18.07 -1.34 -2.71
C THR A 320 -17.60 -0.92 -1.32
N ILE A 321 -17.06 -1.87 -0.56
CA ILE A 321 -16.28 -1.61 0.64
C ILE A 321 -14.89 -1.17 0.17
N VAL A 322 -14.42 -0.03 0.67
CA VAL A 322 -13.08 0.47 0.36
C VAL A 322 -12.22 0.40 1.60
N VAL A 323 -11.05 -0.21 1.46
CA VAL A 323 -10.01 -0.29 2.50
C VAL A 323 -8.78 0.43 1.99
N ILE A 324 -8.24 1.39 2.75
CA ILE A 324 -6.97 2.06 2.46
C ILE A 324 -6.04 1.75 3.62
N TRP A 325 -4.87 1.19 3.29
CA TRP A 325 -3.94 0.64 4.26
C TRP A 325 -2.49 0.97 3.89
N GLY A 326 -1.73 1.54 4.84
CA GLY A 326 -0.28 1.63 4.76
C GLY A 326 0.36 0.33 5.27
N ASP A 327 1.36 -0.20 4.59
CA ASP A 327 1.95 -1.49 5.01
C ASP A 327 2.84 -1.37 6.25
N HIS A 328 3.56 -0.29 6.39
CA HIS A 328 4.29 0.17 7.58
C HIS A 328 4.60 1.67 7.45
N GLY A 329 5.16 2.25 8.49
CA GLY A 329 5.65 3.61 8.45
C GLY A 329 7.12 3.70 8.00
N TYR A 330 7.72 4.87 8.20
CA TYR A 330 9.10 5.16 7.86
C TYR A 330 9.64 6.27 8.76
N LEU A 331 10.88 6.18 9.23
CA LEU A 331 11.54 7.25 9.97
C LEU A 331 12.20 8.24 9.00
N LEU A 332 12.02 9.52 9.25
CA LEU A 332 12.50 10.62 8.43
C LEU A 332 13.62 11.40 9.14
N GLY A 333 14.60 10.69 9.70
CA GLY A 333 15.72 11.26 10.43
C GLY A 333 15.51 11.32 11.95
N GLU A 334 14.36 10.88 12.46
CA GLU A 334 14.18 10.74 13.91
C GLU A 334 15.21 9.77 14.46
N MET A 335 15.87 10.14 15.56
CA MET A 335 16.98 9.41 16.16
C MET A 335 18.15 9.16 15.18
N GLY A 336 18.27 9.99 14.13
CA GLY A 336 19.24 9.83 13.04
C GLY A 336 18.96 8.66 12.10
N MET A 337 17.78 8.06 12.15
CA MET A 337 17.42 6.90 11.36
C MET A 337 16.61 7.26 10.12
N TRP A 338 16.91 6.61 9.01
CA TRP A 338 16.19 6.66 7.74
C TRP A 338 15.84 5.23 7.32
N THR A 339 14.87 4.65 8.01
CA THR A 339 14.55 3.23 7.87
C THR A 339 13.14 2.92 8.39
N LYS A 340 12.66 1.73 8.08
CA LYS A 340 11.47 1.10 8.65
C LYS A 340 11.82 -0.04 9.61
N HIS A 341 12.76 -0.84 9.34
CA HIS A 341 13.13 -2.12 10.00
C HIS A 341 13.43 -2.03 11.51
N VAL A 342 12.61 -1.29 12.26
CA VAL A 342 12.71 -1.07 13.70
C VAL A 342 11.33 -1.04 14.34
N ASN A 343 11.26 -1.27 15.66
CA ASN A 343 9.99 -1.34 16.40
C ASN A 343 9.60 0.00 17.07
N TYR A 344 9.83 1.11 16.37
CA TYR A 344 9.40 2.43 16.83
C TYR A 344 8.03 2.80 16.27
N GLU A 345 7.33 3.68 16.98
CA GLU A 345 5.99 4.17 16.63
C GLU A 345 5.88 4.58 15.15
N LEU A 346 6.84 5.39 14.67
CA LEU A 346 6.80 5.92 13.31
C LEU A 346 7.11 4.90 12.21
N ALA A 347 7.69 3.74 12.58
CA ALA A 347 7.90 2.64 11.67
C ALA A 347 6.72 1.67 11.64
N ASN A 348 6.00 1.52 12.76
CA ASN A 348 4.94 0.52 12.89
C ASN A 348 3.54 1.08 12.76
N ARG A 349 3.29 2.34 13.18
CA ARG A 349 1.97 2.96 13.07
C ARG A 349 1.65 3.31 11.61
N ILE A 350 0.46 2.89 11.18
CA ILE A 350 0.02 2.99 9.80
C ILE A 350 -1.32 3.70 9.69
N PRO A 351 -1.62 4.37 8.57
CA PRO A 351 -2.99 4.73 8.25
C PRO A 351 -3.79 3.47 7.91
N LEU A 352 -4.99 3.39 8.48
CA LEU A 352 -6.02 2.44 8.12
C LEU A 352 -7.35 3.16 8.08
N LEU A 353 -7.97 3.18 6.89
CA LEU A 353 -9.26 3.78 6.68
C LEU A 353 -10.18 2.78 5.99
N ILE A 354 -11.39 2.61 6.50
CA ILE A 354 -12.38 1.69 5.93
C ILE A 354 -13.69 2.44 5.70
N LYS A 355 -14.23 2.33 4.50
CA LYS A 355 -15.54 2.87 4.17
C LYS A 355 -16.47 1.76 3.70
N HIS A 356 -17.54 1.55 4.45
CA HIS A 356 -18.69 0.77 3.99
C HIS A 356 -19.65 1.70 3.21
N PRO A 357 -20.34 1.22 2.15
CA PRO A 357 -21.27 2.04 1.36
C PRO A 357 -22.32 2.78 2.17
N ASP A 358 -22.79 2.18 3.26
CA ASP A 358 -23.85 2.76 4.11
C ASP A 358 -23.33 3.82 5.10
N MET A 359 -22.02 4.04 5.20
CA MET A 359 -21.47 5.06 6.09
C MET A 359 -21.75 6.47 5.57
N LYS A 360 -22.31 7.32 6.44
CA LYS A 360 -22.69 8.71 6.13
C LYS A 360 -21.82 9.75 6.84
N LYS A 361 -21.01 9.34 7.79
CA LYS A 361 -20.14 10.24 8.57
C LYS A 361 -18.86 9.50 8.99
N ALA A 362 -17.83 10.27 9.28
CA ALA A 362 -16.60 9.72 9.84
C ALA A 362 -16.84 9.08 11.21
N VAL A 363 -16.12 7.99 11.47
CA VAL A 363 -15.99 7.36 12.78
C VAL A 363 -14.51 7.26 13.08
N HIS A 364 -14.08 7.81 14.21
CA HIS A 364 -12.69 7.67 14.67
C HIS A 364 -12.63 6.58 15.73
N SER A 365 -11.88 5.52 15.44
CA SER A 365 -11.59 4.44 16.38
C SER A 365 -10.22 4.68 17.03
N LYS A 366 -10.20 4.58 18.35
CA LYS A 366 -8.98 4.64 19.17
C LYS A 366 -8.52 3.25 19.63
N GLU A 367 -9.26 2.23 19.22
CA GLU A 367 -8.98 0.82 19.51
C GLU A 367 -8.08 0.22 18.42
#